data_52278d70876bfd92c35c7d4406aa5c52
#
_entry.id   52278d70876bfd92c35c7d4406aa5c52
#
_cell.length_a   1.000
_cell.length_b   1.000
_cell.length_c   1.000
_cell.angle_alpha   90.00
_cell.angle_beta   90.00
_cell.angle_gamma   90.00
#
_symmetry.space_group_name_H-M   'P 1'
#
loop_
_entity.id
_entity.type
_entity.pdbx_description
1 polymer ?
#
loop_
_entity_poly.entity_id
_entity_poly.type
_entity_poly.pdbx_seq_one_letter_code
_entity_poly.pdbx_strand_id
1 'polypeptide(L)'
;MKAILLAGGKGTRLRPLTIHTPKPIVPIFGRPFLNYQLDLLRKVPEIDEVVLSLNYQPRRIEEVFGHGDGLGIRISYVVEPQPLGTAGAIRYAGGALDDTIVVFNGDVMTAIDLASVIAFHRERRAKATIVLTPVDNPADYGLVKTDADHNVVDFLEKPTPDEITCSTINAGIYVLEPDTLGRIPKDTAWSIERSFFPSLVQDHETFVAWIHGGYWIDIGTPDKYHLVHNDIMDGRFAAYPFDGAPAGSPQVAPDARVDEGAVIEGPCFVGPGAVVKSGARIGVHAVVGQQCWIEDGARIEGALLWANTRVGRDAVLRGAILGRHCHVGRNSVIGPGVVLGDKSVVTDYSRL
;
A
#
# COMPACT_ATOMS: atom_id res chain seq x y z
N MET A 1 11.80 17.36 -11.47
CA MET A 1 10.67 16.41 -11.73
C MET A 1 9.85 16.24 -10.46
N LYS A 2 8.53 16.08 -10.55
CA LYS A 2 7.66 15.87 -9.39
C LYS A 2 6.92 14.54 -9.48
N ALA A 3 6.56 13.99 -8.32
CA ALA A 3 5.68 12.82 -8.25
C ALA A 3 4.31 13.21 -7.71
N ILE A 4 3.25 12.59 -8.24
CA ILE A 4 1.88 12.72 -7.74
C ILE A 4 1.46 11.37 -7.16
N LEU A 5 1.08 11.33 -5.90
CA LEU A 5 0.49 10.15 -5.28
C LEU A 5 -1.03 10.33 -5.13
N LEU A 6 -1.79 9.45 -5.75
CA LEU A 6 -3.25 9.46 -5.69
C LEU A 6 -3.74 8.81 -4.39
N ALA A 7 -3.83 9.60 -3.35
CA ALA A 7 -4.09 9.16 -1.98
C ALA A 7 -5.48 9.56 -1.44
N GLY A 8 -6.39 9.98 -2.32
CA GLY A 8 -7.73 10.49 -1.96
C GLY A 8 -8.80 9.41 -1.69
N GLY A 9 -8.49 8.15 -1.91
CA GLY A 9 -9.45 7.05 -1.81
C GLY A 9 -9.94 6.76 -0.39
N LYS A 10 -11.24 6.44 -0.23
CA LYS A 10 -11.86 6.10 1.07
C LYS A 10 -11.42 4.75 1.65
N GLY A 11 -10.80 3.88 0.86
CA GLY A 11 -10.35 2.55 1.31
C GLY A 11 -11.48 1.65 1.82
N THR A 12 -12.67 1.71 1.22
CA THR A 12 -13.88 1.03 1.72
C THR A 12 -13.75 -0.48 1.83
N ARG A 13 -12.97 -1.11 0.95
CA ARG A 13 -12.72 -2.56 0.94
C ARG A 13 -11.85 -3.02 2.13
N LEU A 14 -11.09 -2.12 2.76
CA LEU A 14 -10.30 -2.37 3.96
C LEU A 14 -11.08 -2.10 5.27
N ARG A 15 -12.34 -1.69 5.21
CA ARG A 15 -13.14 -1.50 6.42
C ARG A 15 -13.26 -2.82 7.20
N PRO A 16 -13.26 -2.74 8.55
CA PRO A 16 -13.41 -1.56 9.42
C PRO A 16 -12.11 -0.78 9.71
N LEU A 17 -10.94 -1.22 9.25
CA LEU A 17 -9.64 -0.61 9.56
C LEU A 17 -9.55 0.85 9.10
N THR A 18 -10.17 1.17 7.96
CA THR A 18 -10.10 2.50 7.33
C THR A 18 -11.24 3.44 7.70
N ILE A 19 -12.07 3.11 8.69
CA ILE A 19 -13.11 4.03 9.20
C ILE A 19 -12.46 5.27 9.83
N HIS A 20 -11.42 5.05 10.64
CA HIS A 20 -10.72 6.12 11.36
C HIS A 20 -9.28 6.33 10.90
N THR A 21 -8.74 5.46 10.06
CA THR A 21 -7.37 5.50 9.58
C THR A 21 -7.38 5.55 8.05
N PRO A 22 -7.11 6.70 7.42
CA PRO A 22 -6.99 6.78 5.96
C PRO A 22 -6.00 5.75 5.42
N LYS A 23 -6.29 5.17 4.25
CA LYS A 23 -5.48 4.11 3.64
C LYS A 23 -3.98 4.44 3.56
N PRO A 24 -3.54 5.66 3.18
CA PRO A 24 -2.12 6.01 3.12
C PRO A 24 -1.36 5.88 4.43
N ILE A 25 -2.05 5.93 5.56
CA ILE A 25 -1.46 5.81 6.90
C ILE A 25 -1.85 4.52 7.63
N VAL A 26 -2.43 3.55 6.93
CA VAL A 26 -2.60 2.19 7.46
C VAL A 26 -1.21 1.62 7.75
N PRO A 27 -0.96 1.07 8.96
CA PRO A 27 0.39 0.66 9.32
C PRO A 27 0.78 -0.68 8.72
N ILE A 28 1.97 -0.76 8.15
CA ILE A 28 2.67 -2.01 7.85
C ILE A 28 3.87 -2.07 8.79
N PHE A 29 3.91 -3.05 9.70
CA PHE A 29 4.87 -3.12 10.81
C PHE A 29 4.99 -1.81 11.61
N GLY A 30 3.85 -1.16 11.88
CA GLY A 30 3.80 0.10 12.61
C GLY A 30 4.18 1.35 11.81
N ARG A 31 4.68 1.20 10.60
CA ARG A 31 5.07 2.29 9.69
C ARG A 31 3.93 2.61 8.72
N PRO A 32 3.53 3.88 8.52
CA PRO A 32 2.53 4.26 7.53
C PRO A 32 2.83 3.69 6.15
N PHE A 33 1.82 3.13 5.49
CA PHE A 33 1.96 2.52 4.16
C PHE A 33 2.65 3.44 3.14
N LEU A 34 2.25 4.71 3.10
CA LEU A 34 2.78 5.68 2.13
C LEU A 34 4.32 5.85 2.21
N ASN A 35 4.93 5.59 3.38
CA ASN A 35 6.39 5.67 3.53
C ASN A 35 7.14 4.69 2.60
N TYR A 36 6.54 3.55 2.27
CA TYR A 36 7.16 2.59 1.36
C TYR A 36 7.21 3.13 -0.08
N GLN A 37 6.18 3.89 -0.49
CA GLN A 37 6.19 4.59 -1.78
C GLN A 37 7.16 5.77 -1.77
N LEU A 38 7.23 6.53 -0.67
CA LEU A 38 8.19 7.62 -0.50
C LEU A 38 9.63 7.11 -0.53
N ASP A 39 9.92 5.95 0.08
CA ASP A 39 11.26 5.33 0.02
C ASP A 39 11.66 4.98 -1.42
N LEU A 40 10.72 4.55 -2.24
CA LEU A 40 10.96 4.27 -3.65
C LEU A 40 11.26 5.55 -4.44
N LEU A 41 10.43 6.59 -4.24
CA LEU A 41 10.58 7.88 -4.93
C LEU A 41 11.90 8.56 -4.58
N ARG A 42 12.36 8.49 -3.33
CA ARG A 42 13.65 9.05 -2.89
C ARG A 42 14.87 8.42 -3.54
N LYS A 43 14.74 7.21 -4.07
CA LYS A 43 15.84 6.56 -4.82
C LYS A 43 16.09 7.22 -6.17
N VAL A 44 15.20 8.10 -6.63
CA VAL A 44 15.32 8.88 -7.87
C VAL A 44 15.68 10.33 -7.53
N PRO A 45 16.95 10.74 -7.63
CA PRO A 45 17.39 12.08 -7.18
C PRO A 45 16.71 13.25 -7.91
N GLU A 46 16.17 13.00 -9.10
CA GLU A 46 15.46 14.01 -9.89
C GLU A 46 14.07 14.32 -9.35
N ILE A 47 13.51 13.45 -8.48
CA ILE A 47 12.22 13.68 -7.83
C ILE A 47 12.48 14.42 -6.52
N ASP A 48 12.25 15.73 -6.51
CA ASP A 48 12.51 16.63 -5.40
C ASP A 48 11.26 16.97 -4.58
N GLU A 49 10.08 16.68 -5.13
CA GLU A 49 8.80 16.94 -4.48
C GLU A 49 7.76 15.87 -4.80
N VAL A 50 6.98 15.52 -3.79
CA VAL A 50 5.80 14.66 -3.91
C VAL A 50 4.55 15.47 -3.61
N VAL A 51 3.61 15.47 -4.56
CA VAL A 51 2.29 16.06 -4.42
C VAL A 51 1.30 14.97 -4.02
N LEU A 52 0.74 15.04 -2.82
CA LEU A 52 -0.32 14.13 -2.39
C LEU A 52 -1.69 14.68 -2.81
N SER A 53 -2.35 13.99 -3.75
CA SER A 53 -3.73 14.28 -4.13
C SER A 53 -4.68 13.60 -3.14
N LEU A 54 -5.39 14.38 -2.35
CA LEU A 54 -6.21 13.95 -1.23
C LEU A 54 -7.68 14.31 -1.43
N ASN A 55 -8.57 13.50 -0.86
CA ASN A 55 -10.00 13.82 -0.75
C ASN A 55 -10.54 13.40 0.64
N TYR A 56 -10.18 12.19 1.09
CA TYR A 56 -10.69 11.61 2.34
C TYR A 56 -9.75 11.86 3.52
N GLN A 57 -10.25 12.52 4.58
CA GLN A 57 -9.52 12.83 5.83
C GLN A 57 -8.12 13.43 5.63
N PRO A 58 -7.95 14.50 4.84
CA PRO A 58 -6.63 15.01 4.46
C PRO A 58 -5.80 15.44 5.69
N ARG A 59 -6.41 16.08 6.69
CA ARG A 59 -5.72 16.56 7.90
C ARG A 59 -4.94 15.45 8.62
N ARG A 60 -5.49 14.24 8.70
CA ARG A 60 -4.80 13.11 9.33
C ARG A 60 -3.55 12.67 8.59
N ILE A 61 -3.55 12.80 7.27
CA ILE A 61 -2.40 12.49 6.43
C ILE A 61 -1.35 13.60 6.59
N GLU A 62 -1.78 14.86 6.57
CA GLU A 62 -0.92 16.03 6.79
C GLU A 62 -0.25 16.00 8.18
N GLU A 63 -0.98 15.61 9.24
CA GLU A 63 -0.44 15.46 10.60
C GLU A 63 0.68 14.41 10.69
N VAL A 64 0.61 13.36 9.87
CA VAL A 64 1.59 12.26 9.86
C VAL A 64 2.84 12.61 9.06
N PHE A 65 2.69 13.28 7.90
CA PHE A 65 3.80 13.49 6.98
C PHE A 65 4.37 14.91 6.99
N GLY A 66 3.64 15.89 7.53
CA GLY A 66 4.06 17.30 7.53
C GLY A 66 4.48 17.76 6.14
N HIS A 67 5.58 18.48 6.04
CA HIS A 67 6.16 18.89 4.76
C HIS A 67 7.27 17.95 4.26
N GLY A 68 7.38 16.76 4.84
CA GLY A 68 8.42 15.79 4.48
C GLY A 68 9.70 15.94 5.33
N ASP A 69 9.64 16.71 6.42
CA ASP A 69 10.78 16.91 7.33
C ASP A 69 11.24 15.54 7.88
N GLY A 70 12.54 15.27 7.73
CA GLY A 70 13.12 13.97 8.11
C GLY A 70 12.84 12.81 7.13
N LEU A 71 11.99 13.01 6.11
CA LEU A 71 11.74 11.99 5.09
C LEU A 71 12.67 12.11 3.87
N GLY A 72 13.46 13.18 3.78
CA GLY A 72 14.40 13.40 2.69
C GLY A 72 13.75 13.71 1.33
N ILE A 73 12.47 14.11 1.31
CA ILE A 73 11.73 14.54 0.14
C ILE A 73 10.67 15.56 0.57
N ARG A 74 10.47 16.62 -0.21
CA ARG A 74 9.45 17.63 0.05
C ARG A 74 8.06 17.09 -0.26
N ILE A 75 7.09 17.36 0.63
CA ILE A 75 5.70 16.93 0.45
C ILE A 75 4.81 18.18 0.40
N SER A 76 3.98 18.23 -0.62
CA SER A 76 2.89 19.18 -0.77
C SER A 76 1.54 18.48 -0.91
N TYR A 77 0.46 19.18 -0.65
CA TYR A 77 -0.88 18.60 -0.59
C TYR A 77 -1.83 19.36 -1.51
N VAL A 78 -2.62 18.60 -2.24
CA VAL A 78 -3.72 19.12 -3.03
C VAL A 78 -4.99 18.40 -2.60
N VAL A 79 -5.97 19.15 -2.11
CA VAL A 79 -7.25 18.59 -1.65
C VAL A 79 -8.30 18.82 -2.73
N GLU A 80 -8.81 17.72 -3.29
CA GLU A 80 -9.87 17.77 -4.30
C GLU A 80 -11.18 18.30 -3.67
N PRO A 81 -11.86 19.28 -4.29
CA PRO A 81 -13.12 19.83 -3.77
C PRO A 81 -14.25 18.78 -3.79
N GLN A 82 -14.16 17.84 -4.71
CA GLN A 82 -15.01 16.66 -4.89
C GLN A 82 -14.18 15.55 -5.54
N PRO A 83 -14.61 14.28 -5.49
CA PRO A 83 -13.89 13.20 -6.18
C PRO A 83 -13.80 13.47 -7.68
N LEU A 84 -12.61 13.67 -8.20
CA LEU A 84 -12.36 13.99 -9.61
C LEU A 84 -12.00 12.75 -10.45
N GLY A 85 -12.02 11.55 -9.86
CA GLY A 85 -11.51 10.34 -10.53
C GLY A 85 -9.99 10.38 -10.71
N THR A 86 -9.42 9.32 -11.27
CA THR A 86 -7.96 9.16 -11.36
C THR A 86 -7.29 10.23 -12.22
N ALA A 87 -7.74 10.44 -13.45
CA ALA A 87 -7.16 11.45 -14.33
C ALA A 87 -7.48 12.88 -13.90
N GLY A 88 -8.73 13.14 -13.44
CA GLY A 88 -9.10 14.46 -12.93
C GLY A 88 -8.26 14.87 -11.72
N ALA A 89 -7.95 13.94 -10.80
CA ALA A 89 -7.05 14.16 -9.67
C ALA A 89 -5.63 14.50 -10.13
N ILE A 90 -5.09 13.77 -11.13
CA ILE A 90 -3.78 14.06 -11.73
C ILE A 90 -3.77 15.46 -12.35
N ARG A 91 -4.80 15.80 -13.13
CA ARG A 91 -4.92 17.14 -13.74
C ARG A 91 -4.99 18.25 -12.70
N TYR A 92 -5.75 18.03 -11.63
CA TYR A 92 -5.93 19.00 -10.56
C TYR A 92 -4.63 19.21 -9.76
N ALA A 93 -3.90 18.14 -9.46
CA ALA A 93 -2.63 18.19 -8.75
C ALA A 93 -1.46 18.66 -9.64
N GLY A 94 -1.46 18.26 -10.92
CA GLY A 94 -0.35 18.47 -11.85
C GLY A 94 -0.51 19.64 -12.83
N GLY A 95 -1.65 20.31 -12.84
CA GLY A 95 -2.00 21.28 -13.87
C GLY A 95 -1.13 22.54 -13.96
N ALA A 96 -0.30 22.81 -12.97
CA ALA A 96 0.70 23.88 -12.96
C ALA A 96 2.14 23.37 -13.17
N LEU A 97 2.33 22.09 -13.42
CA LEU A 97 3.64 21.47 -13.64
C LEU A 97 4.02 21.58 -15.13
N ASP A 98 5.27 21.88 -15.36
CA ASP A 98 5.88 22.10 -16.69
C ASP A 98 6.98 21.08 -17.02
N ASP A 99 7.19 20.08 -16.17
CA ASP A 99 8.16 19.01 -16.33
C ASP A 99 7.46 17.64 -16.27
N THR A 100 8.11 16.60 -16.78
CA THR A 100 7.66 15.20 -16.71
C THR A 100 7.20 14.84 -15.31
N ILE A 101 6.07 14.15 -15.20
CA ILE A 101 5.41 13.81 -13.94
C ILE A 101 5.41 12.30 -13.74
N VAL A 102 5.80 11.86 -12.56
CA VAL A 102 5.61 10.47 -12.12
C VAL A 102 4.32 10.38 -11.30
N VAL A 103 3.48 9.41 -11.59
CA VAL A 103 2.21 9.20 -10.88
C VAL A 103 2.17 7.80 -10.29
N PHE A 104 1.71 7.71 -9.03
CA PHE A 104 1.45 6.44 -8.36
C PHE A 104 0.02 6.39 -7.84
N ASN A 105 -0.63 5.26 -8.03
CA ASN A 105 -1.81 4.92 -7.25
C ASN A 105 -1.41 4.74 -5.78
N GLY A 106 -2.12 5.40 -4.88
CA GLY A 106 -1.81 5.43 -3.44
C GLY A 106 -2.13 4.12 -2.70
N ASP A 107 -2.16 2.98 -3.39
CA ASP A 107 -2.40 1.65 -2.82
C ASP A 107 -1.45 0.57 -3.33
N VAL A 108 -0.47 0.94 -4.11
CA VAL A 108 0.49 0.01 -4.73
C VAL A 108 1.76 -0.10 -3.89
N MET A 109 2.23 -1.31 -3.71
CA MET A 109 3.53 -1.66 -3.15
C MET A 109 4.32 -2.47 -4.16
N THR A 110 5.57 -2.08 -4.44
CA THR A 110 6.33 -2.66 -5.53
C THR A 110 7.83 -2.52 -5.32
N ALA A 111 8.59 -3.42 -5.94
CA ALA A 111 10.06 -3.38 -6.02
C ALA A 111 10.57 -2.80 -7.36
N ILE A 112 9.79 -1.93 -8.01
CA ILE A 112 10.14 -1.39 -9.32
C ILE A 112 11.41 -0.52 -9.29
N ASP A 113 12.24 -0.64 -10.31
CA ASP A 113 13.30 0.32 -10.60
C ASP A 113 12.71 1.51 -11.38
N LEU A 114 12.30 2.52 -10.63
CA LEU A 114 11.66 3.71 -11.19
C LEU A 114 12.61 4.54 -12.05
N ALA A 115 13.92 4.53 -11.74
CA ALA A 115 14.91 5.24 -12.57
C ALA A 115 14.99 4.66 -13.98
N SER A 116 14.95 3.33 -14.10
CA SER A 116 14.91 2.64 -15.39
C SER A 116 13.62 2.93 -16.17
N VAL A 117 12.46 3.03 -15.48
CA VAL A 117 11.19 3.42 -16.14
C VAL A 117 11.27 4.83 -16.72
N ILE A 118 11.82 5.79 -15.96
CA ILE A 118 12.00 7.18 -16.41
C ILE A 118 12.99 7.25 -17.58
N ALA A 119 14.08 6.50 -17.51
CA ALA A 119 15.07 6.43 -18.61
C ALA A 119 14.43 5.88 -19.89
N PHE A 120 13.65 4.80 -19.79
CA PHE A 120 12.90 4.22 -20.91
C PHE A 120 11.90 5.21 -21.50
N HIS A 121 11.14 5.92 -20.66
CA HIS A 121 10.21 6.96 -21.10
C HIS A 121 10.90 8.01 -21.98
N ARG A 122 12.05 8.51 -21.54
CA ARG A 122 12.87 9.49 -22.26
C ARG A 122 13.46 8.94 -23.55
N GLU A 123 14.01 7.72 -23.53
CA GLU A 123 14.56 7.05 -24.69
C GLU A 123 13.52 6.91 -25.79
N ARG A 124 12.31 6.49 -25.42
CA ARG A 124 11.17 6.32 -26.32
C ARG A 124 10.55 7.68 -26.74
N ARG A 125 10.95 8.79 -26.13
CA ARG A 125 10.31 10.11 -26.30
C ARG A 125 8.80 10.01 -26.13
N ALA A 126 8.38 9.25 -25.13
CA ALA A 126 7.00 8.91 -24.91
C ALA A 126 6.20 10.11 -24.38
N LYS A 127 4.94 10.23 -24.77
CA LYS A 127 3.98 11.15 -24.18
C LYS A 127 3.43 10.59 -22.86
N ALA A 128 3.32 9.27 -22.81
CA ALA A 128 2.94 8.54 -21.60
C ALA A 128 3.67 7.19 -21.56
N THR A 129 4.07 6.78 -20.36
CA THR A 129 4.53 5.42 -20.06
C THR A 129 3.67 4.85 -18.95
N ILE A 130 3.14 3.66 -19.17
CA ILE A 130 2.40 2.90 -18.17
C ILE A 130 3.26 1.71 -17.71
N VAL A 131 3.30 1.49 -16.39
CA VAL A 131 3.91 0.27 -15.86
C VAL A 131 2.86 -0.84 -15.85
N LEU A 132 3.24 -1.98 -16.40
CA LEU A 132 2.43 -3.20 -16.39
C LEU A 132 3.08 -4.25 -15.51
N THR A 133 2.26 -5.10 -14.91
CA THR A 133 2.72 -6.30 -14.21
C THR A 133 1.90 -7.51 -14.63
N PRO A 134 2.53 -8.68 -14.82
CA PRO A 134 1.79 -9.91 -15.05
C PRO A 134 1.13 -10.40 -13.76
N VAL A 135 -0.10 -10.89 -13.87
CA VAL A 135 -0.84 -11.50 -12.75
C VAL A 135 -1.54 -12.77 -13.21
N ASP A 136 -1.76 -13.70 -12.27
CA ASP A 136 -2.43 -14.99 -12.57
C ASP A 136 -3.93 -14.79 -12.87
N ASN A 137 -4.58 -13.85 -12.17
CA ASN A 137 -6.00 -13.55 -12.38
C ASN A 137 -6.20 -12.06 -12.71
N PRO A 138 -6.28 -11.69 -14.00
CA PRO A 138 -6.40 -10.28 -14.41
C PRO A 138 -7.83 -9.72 -14.39
N ALA A 139 -8.86 -10.53 -14.11
CA ALA A 139 -10.26 -10.13 -14.24
C ALA A 139 -10.68 -8.89 -13.42
N ASP A 140 -10.00 -8.64 -12.31
CA ASP A 140 -10.31 -7.51 -11.40
C ASP A 140 -9.59 -6.21 -11.77
N TYR A 141 -8.76 -6.22 -12.82
CA TYR A 141 -7.86 -5.13 -13.17
C TYR A 141 -8.10 -4.61 -14.59
N GLY A 142 -7.44 -3.52 -14.92
CA GLY A 142 -7.36 -3.03 -16.31
C GLY A 142 -6.31 -3.81 -17.10
N LEU A 143 -6.73 -4.52 -18.13
CA LEU A 143 -5.86 -5.18 -19.09
C LEU A 143 -5.27 -4.17 -20.07
N VAL A 144 -3.98 -4.36 -20.39
CA VAL A 144 -3.28 -3.52 -21.36
C VAL A 144 -2.60 -4.41 -22.39
N LYS A 145 -2.99 -4.24 -23.67
CA LYS A 145 -2.36 -4.93 -24.78
C LYS A 145 -1.25 -4.07 -25.37
N THR A 146 -0.13 -4.69 -25.68
CA THR A 146 1.01 -4.05 -26.31
C THR A 146 1.39 -4.76 -27.60
N ASP A 147 1.99 -4.03 -28.53
CA ASP A 147 2.69 -4.63 -29.67
C ASP A 147 4.09 -5.14 -29.27
N ALA A 148 4.84 -5.66 -30.26
CA ALA A 148 6.19 -6.18 -30.05
C ALA A 148 7.22 -5.12 -29.61
N ASP A 149 6.95 -3.85 -29.90
CA ASP A 149 7.79 -2.69 -29.55
C ASP A 149 7.35 -2.04 -28.24
N HIS A 150 6.48 -2.71 -27.47
CA HIS A 150 5.88 -2.22 -26.22
C HIS A 150 5.03 -0.94 -26.36
N ASN A 151 4.53 -0.60 -27.55
CA ASN A 151 3.51 0.43 -27.67
C ASN A 151 2.17 -0.10 -27.15
N VAL A 152 1.43 0.72 -26.42
CA VAL A 152 0.08 0.37 -25.97
C VAL A 152 -0.89 0.47 -27.13
N VAL A 153 -1.56 -0.63 -27.45
CA VAL A 153 -2.49 -0.70 -28.58
C VAL A 153 -3.95 -0.80 -28.12
N ASP A 154 -4.19 -1.26 -26.92
CA ASP A 154 -5.55 -1.39 -26.38
C ASP A 154 -5.55 -1.36 -24.85
N PHE A 155 -6.61 -0.83 -24.26
CA PHE A 155 -6.82 -0.75 -22.82
C PHE A 155 -8.25 -1.16 -22.48
N LEU A 156 -8.41 -2.23 -21.68
CA LEU A 156 -9.70 -2.79 -21.30
C LEU A 156 -9.85 -2.77 -19.77
N GLU A 157 -10.69 -1.88 -19.27
CA GLU A 157 -10.97 -1.80 -17.83
C GLU A 157 -12.02 -2.83 -17.41
N LYS A 158 -11.66 -3.72 -16.49
CA LYS A 158 -12.50 -4.82 -15.97
C LYS A 158 -13.08 -5.67 -17.11
N PRO A 159 -12.23 -6.39 -17.83
CA PRO A 159 -12.62 -7.21 -18.97
C PRO A 159 -13.57 -8.34 -18.54
N THR A 160 -14.45 -8.72 -19.46
CA THR A 160 -15.19 -9.97 -19.33
C THR A 160 -14.24 -11.18 -19.53
N PRO A 161 -14.57 -12.38 -19.06
CA PRO A 161 -13.69 -13.55 -19.23
C PRO A 161 -13.26 -13.81 -20.67
N ASP A 162 -14.15 -13.53 -21.64
CA ASP A 162 -13.87 -13.72 -23.07
C ASP A 162 -12.94 -12.66 -23.67
N GLU A 163 -12.78 -11.51 -22.99
CA GLU A 163 -11.89 -10.42 -23.40
C GLU A 163 -10.47 -10.56 -22.83
N ILE A 164 -10.27 -11.50 -21.91
CA ILE A 164 -8.97 -11.75 -21.28
C ILE A 164 -8.04 -12.44 -22.28
N THR A 165 -7.22 -11.66 -22.97
CA THR A 165 -6.26 -12.14 -23.99
C THR A 165 -4.80 -12.01 -23.59
N CYS A 166 -4.52 -11.38 -22.45
CA CYS A 166 -3.18 -11.22 -21.88
C CYS A 166 -3.24 -11.28 -20.35
N SER A 167 -2.09 -11.45 -19.70
CA SER A 167 -1.96 -11.45 -18.24
C SER A 167 -1.42 -10.14 -17.67
N THR A 168 -1.07 -9.18 -18.53
CA THR A 168 -0.48 -7.90 -18.10
C THR A 168 -1.56 -6.89 -17.74
N ILE A 169 -1.46 -6.37 -16.53
CA ILE A 169 -2.40 -5.39 -15.97
C ILE A 169 -1.73 -4.05 -15.71
N ASN A 170 -2.55 -3.02 -15.60
CA ASN A 170 -2.13 -1.70 -15.13
C ASN A 170 -1.62 -1.78 -13.68
N ALA A 171 -0.32 -1.54 -13.47
CA ALA A 171 0.31 -1.57 -12.17
C ALA A 171 0.07 -0.29 -11.33
N GLY A 172 -0.64 0.70 -11.85
CA GLY A 172 -0.93 1.95 -11.14
C GLY A 172 0.26 2.89 -11.01
N ILE A 173 1.20 2.83 -11.95
CA ILE A 173 2.39 3.69 -11.99
C ILE A 173 2.55 4.22 -13.42
N TYR A 174 2.73 5.54 -13.53
CA TYR A 174 2.78 6.22 -14.82
C TYR A 174 3.89 7.26 -14.86
N VAL A 175 4.47 7.49 -16.05
CA VAL A 175 5.29 8.65 -16.35
C VAL A 175 4.59 9.41 -17.47
N LEU A 176 4.26 10.69 -17.26
CA LEU A 176 3.44 11.49 -18.14
C LEU A 176 4.14 12.80 -18.51
N GLU A 177 4.08 13.18 -19.77
CA GLU A 177 4.44 14.52 -20.20
C GLU A 177 3.33 15.52 -19.85
N PRO A 178 3.66 16.73 -19.36
CA PRO A 178 2.69 17.70 -18.86
C PRO A 178 1.69 18.18 -19.91
N ASP A 179 2.07 18.22 -21.18
CA ASP A 179 1.19 18.60 -22.29
C ASP A 179 -0.01 17.64 -22.47
N THR A 180 0.16 16.36 -22.08
CA THR A 180 -0.92 15.37 -22.13
C THR A 180 -2.07 15.69 -21.18
N LEU A 181 -1.78 16.40 -20.07
CA LEU A 181 -2.80 16.78 -19.09
C LEU A 181 -3.85 17.73 -19.69
N GLY A 182 -3.54 18.42 -20.78
CA GLY A 182 -4.48 19.26 -21.51
C GLY A 182 -5.71 18.52 -22.03
N ARG A 183 -5.61 17.19 -22.23
CA ARG A 183 -6.70 16.31 -22.67
C ARG A 183 -7.76 16.05 -21.59
N ILE A 184 -7.41 16.26 -20.35
CA ILE A 184 -8.29 16.02 -19.20
C ILE A 184 -9.08 17.31 -18.94
N PRO A 185 -10.43 17.28 -18.97
CA PRO A 185 -11.24 18.46 -18.64
C PRO A 185 -10.96 18.95 -17.22
N LYS A 186 -10.91 20.29 -17.06
CA LYS A 186 -10.72 20.89 -15.73
C LYS A 186 -11.93 20.62 -14.84
N ASP A 187 -11.66 20.41 -13.55
CA ASP A 187 -12.67 20.30 -12.48
C ASP A 187 -13.77 19.26 -12.75
N THR A 188 -13.45 18.25 -13.55
CA THR A 188 -14.38 17.21 -13.99
C THR A 188 -13.90 15.84 -13.53
N ALA A 189 -14.82 14.99 -13.09
CA ALA A 189 -14.52 13.59 -12.77
C ALA A 189 -14.15 12.84 -14.06
N TRP A 190 -12.89 12.43 -14.17
CA TRP A 190 -12.33 11.81 -15.36
C TRP A 190 -11.48 10.58 -15.00
N SER A 191 -11.76 9.45 -15.64
CA SER A 191 -11.00 8.21 -15.44
C SER A 191 -9.75 8.20 -16.30
N ILE A 192 -8.62 7.77 -15.74
CA ILE A 192 -7.39 7.57 -16.49
C ILE A 192 -7.54 6.34 -17.41
N GLU A 193 -8.20 5.29 -16.93
CA GLU A 193 -8.34 4.01 -17.59
C GLU A 193 -9.41 4.04 -18.72
N ARG A 194 -10.54 4.71 -18.45
CA ARG A 194 -11.69 4.69 -19.39
C ARG A 194 -11.69 5.83 -20.40
N SER A 195 -10.91 6.87 -20.13
CA SER A 195 -10.99 8.08 -20.95
C SER A 195 -9.63 8.59 -21.39
N PHE A 196 -8.68 8.78 -20.45
CA PHE A 196 -7.40 9.39 -20.77
C PHE A 196 -6.51 8.46 -21.61
N PHE A 197 -6.22 7.24 -21.16
CA PHE A 197 -5.41 6.28 -21.90
C PHE A 197 -6.01 5.90 -23.26
N PRO A 198 -7.32 5.61 -23.37
CA PRO A 198 -7.93 5.40 -24.67
C PRO A 198 -7.77 6.58 -25.64
N SER A 199 -7.80 7.84 -25.15
CA SER A 199 -7.58 9.00 -26.00
C SER A 199 -6.16 9.08 -26.58
N LEU A 200 -5.16 8.64 -25.81
CA LEU A 200 -3.76 8.58 -26.28
C LEU A 200 -3.61 7.54 -27.40
N VAL A 201 -4.23 6.35 -27.22
CA VAL A 201 -4.23 5.30 -28.25
C VAL A 201 -4.96 5.76 -29.51
N GLN A 202 -6.13 6.37 -29.38
CA GLN A 202 -6.94 6.85 -30.49
C GLN A 202 -6.23 7.92 -31.33
N ASP A 203 -5.49 8.81 -30.67
CA ASP A 203 -4.76 9.89 -31.33
C ASP A 203 -3.35 9.49 -31.76
N HIS A 204 -3.01 8.19 -31.65
CA HIS A 204 -1.69 7.65 -32.01
C HIS A 204 -0.52 8.34 -31.33
N GLU A 205 -0.70 8.79 -30.08
CA GLU A 205 0.40 9.34 -29.30
C GLU A 205 1.42 8.25 -28.95
N THR A 206 2.68 8.65 -28.71
CA THR A 206 3.71 7.72 -28.25
C THR A 206 3.40 7.29 -26.81
N PHE A 207 2.53 6.28 -26.68
CA PHE A 207 2.13 5.68 -25.41
C PHE A 207 2.72 4.29 -25.30
N VAL A 208 3.64 4.10 -24.36
CA VAL A 208 4.45 2.88 -24.22
C VAL A 208 4.25 2.21 -22.87
N ALA A 209 4.54 0.93 -22.81
CA ALA A 209 4.43 0.11 -21.61
C ALA A 209 5.80 -0.37 -21.13
N TRP A 210 6.05 -0.25 -19.82
CA TRP A 210 7.16 -0.90 -19.12
C TRP A 210 6.65 -2.12 -18.40
N ILE A 211 7.14 -3.31 -18.71
CA ILE A 211 6.72 -4.56 -18.06
C ILE A 211 7.60 -4.81 -16.84
N HIS A 212 6.99 -4.75 -15.65
CA HIS A 212 7.63 -5.03 -14.38
C HIS A 212 7.37 -6.47 -13.94
N GLY A 213 8.42 -7.30 -13.96
CA GLY A 213 8.35 -8.70 -13.54
C GLY A 213 8.69 -8.95 -12.07
N GLY A 214 8.93 -7.89 -11.27
CA GLY A 214 9.26 -7.99 -9.85
C GLY A 214 8.03 -7.97 -8.94
N TYR A 215 8.29 -7.84 -7.63
CA TYR A 215 7.20 -7.78 -6.64
C TYR A 215 6.25 -6.61 -6.88
N TRP A 216 4.97 -6.90 -6.87
CA TRP A 216 3.90 -5.92 -6.96
C TRP A 216 2.64 -6.43 -6.23
N ILE A 217 2.00 -5.57 -5.46
CA ILE A 217 0.70 -5.83 -4.82
C ILE A 217 -0.06 -4.52 -4.62
N ASP A 218 -1.40 -4.56 -4.80
CA ASP A 218 -2.31 -3.52 -4.33
C ASP A 218 -2.90 -3.91 -2.97
N ILE A 219 -2.78 -3.09 -1.95
CA ILE A 219 -3.34 -3.37 -0.62
C ILE A 219 -4.82 -2.97 -0.52
N GLY A 220 -5.62 -3.46 -1.47
CA GLY A 220 -7.04 -3.11 -1.61
C GLY A 220 -7.97 -3.79 -0.62
N THR A 221 -7.61 -4.96 -0.08
CA THR A 221 -8.46 -5.81 0.77
C THR A 221 -7.71 -6.29 2.01
N PRO A 222 -8.42 -6.74 3.08
CA PRO A 222 -7.79 -7.32 4.26
C PRO A 222 -6.85 -8.49 3.95
N ASP A 223 -7.22 -9.36 2.99
CA ASP A 223 -6.39 -10.51 2.60
C ASP A 223 -5.07 -10.05 1.97
N LYS A 224 -5.12 -9.09 1.04
CA LYS A 224 -3.92 -8.51 0.43
C LYS A 224 -3.08 -7.71 1.44
N TYR A 225 -3.75 -7.03 2.37
CA TYR A 225 -3.07 -6.36 3.48
C TYR A 225 -2.36 -7.35 4.40
N HIS A 226 -2.97 -8.51 4.66
CA HIS A 226 -2.34 -9.61 5.41
C HIS A 226 -1.18 -10.22 4.60
N LEU A 227 -1.40 -10.46 3.31
CA LEU A 227 -0.41 -11.06 2.41
C LEU A 227 0.88 -10.24 2.33
N VAL A 228 0.80 -8.91 2.21
CA VAL A 228 2.00 -8.07 2.14
C VAL A 228 2.87 -8.17 3.39
N HIS A 229 2.29 -8.35 4.58
CA HIS A 229 3.06 -8.60 5.79
C HIS A 229 3.81 -9.93 5.71
N ASN A 230 3.13 -10.99 5.26
CA ASN A 230 3.75 -12.31 5.08
C ASN A 230 4.87 -12.25 4.03
N ASP A 231 4.64 -11.59 2.89
CA ASP A 231 5.62 -11.46 1.82
C ASP A 231 6.90 -10.74 2.27
N ILE A 232 6.77 -9.72 3.12
CA ILE A 232 7.92 -9.03 3.72
C ILE A 232 8.64 -9.95 4.72
N MET A 233 7.91 -10.65 5.59
CA MET A 233 8.47 -11.58 6.58
C MET A 233 9.17 -12.78 5.93
N ASP A 234 8.64 -13.27 4.82
CA ASP A 234 9.20 -14.39 4.05
C ASP A 234 10.34 -13.95 3.09
N GLY A 235 10.64 -12.65 3.03
CA GLY A 235 11.70 -12.12 2.16
C GLY A 235 11.34 -12.06 0.67
N ARG A 236 10.06 -12.23 0.30
CA ARG A 236 9.59 -12.06 -1.09
C ARG A 236 9.62 -10.59 -1.52
N PHE A 237 9.49 -9.70 -0.56
CA PHE A 237 9.65 -8.27 -0.74
C PHE A 237 10.61 -7.71 0.31
N ALA A 238 11.81 -7.27 -0.11
CA ALA A 238 12.82 -6.67 0.76
C ALA A 238 12.35 -5.28 1.22
N ALA A 239 11.88 -5.19 2.46
CA ALA A 239 11.36 -3.97 3.05
C ALA A 239 11.49 -3.99 4.58
N TYR A 240 11.41 -2.79 5.18
CA TYR A 240 11.37 -2.63 6.63
C TYR A 240 10.25 -3.49 7.26
N PRO A 241 10.49 -4.14 8.42
CA PRO A 241 11.74 -4.18 9.21
C PRO A 241 12.63 -5.38 8.87
N PHE A 242 12.32 -6.15 7.83
CA PHE A 242 12.99 -7.41 7.51
C PHE A 242 14.08 -7.26 6.42
N ASP A 243 14.27 -6.06 5.87
CA ASP A 243 15.32 -5.83 4.87
C ASP A 243 16.70 -6.11 5.45
N GLY A 244 17.42 -7.06 4.84
CA GLY A 244 18.70 -7.56 5.33
C GLY A 244 18.65 -8.48 6.56
N ALA A 245 17.46 -8.81 7.08
CA ALA A 245 17.32 -9.76 8.19
C ALA A 245 17.53 -11.21 7.72
N PRO A 246 18.09 -12.09 8.60
CA PRO A 246 18.16 -13.51 8.29
C PRO A 246 16.76 -14.10 8.07
N ALA A 247 16.64 -14.96 7.05
CA ALA A 247 15.36 -15.61 6.74
C ALA A 247 14.81 -16.36 7.97
N GLY A 248 13.50 -16.22 8.22
CA GLY A 248 12.82 -16.86 9.34
C GLY A 248 13.11 -16.25 10.72
N SER A 249 13.94 -15.21 10.82
CA SER A 249 14.24 -14.60 12.12
C SER A 249 13.12 -13.70 12.62
N PRO A 250 12.85 -13.67 13.94
CA PRO A 250 11.97 -12.69 14.53
C PRO A 250 12.60 -11.29 14.51
N GLN A 251 11.80 -10.26 14.32
CA GLN A 251 12.20 -8.88 14.50
C GLN A 251 11.56 -8.34 15.79
N VAL A 252 12.36 -8.14 16.81
CA VAL A 252 11.91 -7.65 18.12
C VAL A 252 12.53 -6.30 18.38
N ALA A 253 11.70 -5.29 18.64
CA ALA A 253 12.18 -3.95 18.94
C ALA A 253 13.04 -3.93 20.22
N PRO A 254 14.15 -3.15 20.28
CA PRO A 254 15.07 -3.14 21.41
C PRO A 254 14.45 -2.75 22.75
N ASP A 255 13.35 -1.98 22.73
CA ASP A 255 12.61 -1.53 23.89
C ASP A 255 11.35 -2.37 24.19
N ALA A 256 11.12 -3.44 23.42
CA ALA A 256 10.09 -4.42 23.73
C ALA A 256 10.50 -5.24 24.97
N ARG A 257 9.50 -5.55 25.80
CA ARG A 257 9.70 -6.34 27.03
C ARG A 257 9.14 -7.74 26.82
N VAL A 258 10.02 -8.73 26.81
CA VAL A 258 9.63 -10.14 26.67
C VAL A 258 9.99 -10.82 28.00
N ASP A 259 8.98 -11.25 28.75
CA ASP A 259 9.15 -11.90 30.04
C ASP A 259 9.82 -13.29 29.87
N GLU A 260 10.51 -13.73 30.90
CA GLU A 260 11.06 -15.09 30.97
C GLU A 260 9.91 -16.12 30.85
N GLY A 261 10.13 -17.15 30.00
CA GLY A 261 9.12 -18.16 29.68
C GLY A 261 8.14 -17.77 28.55
N ALA A 262 8.22 -16.57 27.99
CA ALA A 262 7.58 -16.27 26.73
C ALA A 262 8.35 -16.88 25.54
N VAL A 263 7.63 -17.28 24.50
CA VAL A 263 8.19 -17.91 23.30
C VAL A 263 7.95 -17.03 22.08
N ILE A 264 9.03 -16.69 21.37
CA ILE A 264 8.97 -15.92 20.12
C ILE A 264 9.48 -16.80 18.98
N GLU A 265 8.62 -17.14 18.03
CA GLU A 265 8.93 -18.00 16.87
C GLU A 265 8.84 -17.16 15.58
N GLY A 266 9.96 -17.05 14.88
CA GLY A 266 10.03 -16.25 13.65
C GLY A 266 9.63 -17.02 12.37
N PRO A 267 9.37 -16.30 11.25
CA PRO A 267 9.39 -14.85 11.17
C PRO A 267 8.17 -14.21 11.86
N CYS A 268 8.40 -13.22 12.69
CA CYS A 268 7.36 -12.41 13.34
C CYS A 268 7.91 -11.03 13.71
N PHE A 269 7.03 -10.12 14.07
CA PHE A 269 7.39 -8.76 14.48
C PHE A 269 6.83 -8.42 15.86
N VAL A 270 7.68 -7.92 16.76
CA VAL A 270 7.30 -7.35 18.05
C VAL A 270 7.76 -5.90 18.10
N GLY A 271 6.82 -4.99 18.05
CA GLY A 271 7.06 -3.56 17.90
C GLY A 271 7.53 -2.85 19.18
N PRO A 272 7.91 -1.56 19.05
CA PRO A 272 8.44 -0.74 20.14
C PRO A 272 7.48 -0.70 21.35
N GLY A 273 8.07 -0.83 22.56
CA GLY A 273 7.34 -0.75 23.82
C GLY A 273 6.29 -1.85 24.03
N ALA A 274 6.21 -2.86 23.17
CA ALA A 274 5.33 -4.01 23.36
C ALA A 274 5.75 -4.83 24.58
N VAL A 275 4.76 -5.42 25.26
CA VAL A 275 4.99 -6.28 26.44
C VAL A 275 4.41 -7.66 26.15
N VAL A 276 5.25 -8.69 26.25
CA VAL A 276 4.88 -10.10 26.10
C VAL A 276 5.13 -10.83 27.41
N LYS A 277 4.05 -11.27 28.06
CA LYS A 277 4.07 -11.86 29.40
C LYS A 277 4.46 -13.35 29.38
N SER A 278 4.78 -13.87 30.56
CA SER A 278 5.24 -15.26 30.75
C SER A 278 4.24 -16.27 30.18
N GLY A 279 4.76 -17.32 29.53
CA GLY A 279 3.95 -18.37 28.89
C GLY A 279 3.24 -17.92 27.61
N ALA A 280 3.27 -16.63 27.23
CA ALA A 280 2.74 -16.19 25.94
C ALA A 280 3.59 -16.69 24.79
N ARG A 281 2.94 -16.94 23.63
CA ARG A 281 3.61 -17.38 22.40
C ARG A 281 3.28 -16.44 21.25
N ILE A 282 4.30 -15.90 20.64
CA ILE A 282 4.22 -15.15 19.39
C ILE A 282 4.78 -16.06 18.30
N GLY A 283 3.89 -16.57 17.47
CA GLY A 283 4.23 -17.53 16.41
C GLY A 283 4.50 -16.87 15.08
N VAL A 284 4.72 -17.71 14.09
CA VAL A 284 5.06 -17.34 12.72
C VAL A 284 4.01 -16.39 12.13
N HIS A 285 4.49 -15.39 11.38
CA HIS A 285 3.67 -14.35 10.72
C HIS A 285 2.83 -13.49 11.67
N ALA A 286 3.10 -13.51 12.97
CA ALA A 286 2.46 -12.61 13.91
C ALA A 286 3.09 -11.21 13.88
N VAL A 287 2.26 -10.18 13.91
CA VAL A 287 2.66 -8.78 14.07
C VAL A 287 2.06 -8.24 15.34
N VAL A 288 2.89 -8.00 16.35
CA VAL A 288 2.53 -7.33 17.59
C VAL A 288 2.97 -5.87 17.48
N GLY A 289 2.02 -4.97 17.27
CA GLY A 289 2.29 -3.54 17.06
C GLY A 289 2.86 -2.83 18.29
N GLN A 290 3.19 -1.55 18.10
CA GLN A 290 3.75 -0.69 19.15
C GLN A 290 2.85 -0.68 20.40
N GLN A 291 3.47 -0.77 21.61
CA GLN A 291 2.79 -0.68 22.90
C GLN A 291 1.62 -1.68 23.08
N CYS A 292 1.63 -2.77 22.33
CA CYS A 292 0.70 -3.87 22.59
C CYS A 292 1.05 -4.57 23.88
N TRP A 293 0.03 -5.14 24.54
CA TRP A 293 0.17 -5.86 25.79
C TRP A 293 -0.41 -7.26 25.63
N ILE A 294 0.46 -8.27 25.67
CA ILE A 294 0.11 -9.69 25.51
C ILE A 294 0.26 -10.35 26.88
N GLU A 295 -0.87 -10.76 27.46
CA GLU A 295 -0.97 -11.35 28.80
C GLU A 295 -0.45 -12.80 28.84
N ASP A 296 -0.31 -13.33 30.07
CA ASP A 296 0.21 -14.68 30.32
C ASP A 296 -0.55 -15.74 29.51
N GLY A 297 0.15 -16.67 28.92
CA GLY A 297 -0.39 -17.81 28.18
C GLY A 297 -1.11 -17.49 26.88
N ALA A 298 -1.22 -16.22 26.49
CA ALA A 298 -1.85 -15.84 25.23
C ALA A 298 -1.04 -16.34 24.01
N ARG A 299 -1.74 -16.68 22.92
CA ARG A 299 -1.14 -17.22 21.68
C ARG A 299 -1.53 -16.38 20.49
N ILE A 300 -0.54 -15.90 19.75
CA ILE A 300 -0.71 -15.06 18.57
C ILE A 300 0.02 -15.74 17.40
N GLU A 301 -0.70 -16.15 16.36
CA GLU A 301 -0.15 -16.81 15.18
C GLU A 301 -0.79 -16.20 13.92
N GLY A 302 0.02 -15.71 12.98
CA GLY A 302 -0.44 -15.09 11.75
C GLY A 302 -1.36 -13.88 11.94
N ALA A 303 -1.52 -13.34 13.14
CA ALA A 303 -2.42 -12.24 13.42
C ALA A 303 -1.69 -10.89 13.43
N LEU A 304 -2.35 -9.85 12.88
CA LEU A 304 -1.82 -8.50 12.80
C LEU A 304 -2.49 -7.62 13.86
N LEU A 305 -1.73 -7.21 14.87
CA LEU A 305 -2.20 -6.33 15.94
C LEU A 305 -1.63 -4.93 15.72
N TRP A 306 -2.50 -3.94 15.56
CA TRP A 306 -2.08 -2.55 15.54
C TRP A 306 -1.75 -2.04 16.94
N ALA A 307 -1.19 -0.84 17.00
CA ALA A 307 -0.68 -0.26 18.25
C ALA A 307 -1.72 -0.22 19.40
N ASN A 308 -1.22 -0.34 20.64
CA ASN A 308 -1.98 -0.23 21.89
C ASN A 308 -3.09 -1.29 22.04
N THR A 309 -2.99 -2.43 21.37
CA THR A 309 -3.94 -3.55 21.52
C THR A 309 -3.55 -4.40 22.72
N ARG A 310 -4.54 -4.78 23.53
CA ARG A 310 -4.36 -5.67 24.66
C ARG A 310 -5.01 -7.02 24.39
N VAL A 311 -4.25 -8.10 24.60
CA VAL A 311 -4.71 -9.48 24.49
C VAL A 311 -4.68 -10.11 25.88
N GLY A 312 -5.84 -10.54 26.37
CA GLY A 312 -6.01 -11.11 27.69
C GLY A 312 -5.42 -12.49 27.85
N ARG A 313 -5.31 -12.93 29.11
CA ARG A 313 -4.71 -14.23 29.51
C ARG A 313 -5.37 -15.39 28.73
N ASP A 314 -4.53 -16.31 28.28
CA ASP A 314 -4.91 -17.54 27.58
C ASP A 314 -5.79 -17.30 26.33
N ALA A 315 -5.85 -16.08 25.80
CA ALA A 315 -6.54 -15.81 24.54
C ALA A 315 -5.74 -16.34 23.34
N VAL A 316 -6.43 -16.76 22.29
CA VAL A 316 -5.84 -17.33 21.09
C VAL A 316 -6.29 -16.54 19.86
N LEU A 317 -5.35 -15.96 19.13
CA LEU A 317 -5.59 -15.23 17.89
C LEU A 317 -4.85 -15.92 16.75
N ARG A 318 -5.59 -16.23 15.66
CA ARG A 318 -5.03 -16.82 14.45
C ARG A 318 -5.50 -16.08 13.22
N GLY A 319 -4.58 -15.59 12.38
CA GLY A 319 -4.90 -14.98 11.09
C GLY A 319 -5.88 -13.80 11.13
N ALA A 320 -6.04 -13.16 12.27
CA ALA A 320 -6.96 -12.05 12.48
C ALA A 320 -6.24 -10.70 12.33
N ILE A 321 -6.99 -9.64 12.03
CA ILE A 321 -6.48 -8.28 11.97
C ILE A 321 -7.21 -7.41 12.98
N LEU A 322 -6.49 -6.80 13.92
CA LEU A 322 -7.03 -5.95 14.97
C LEU A 322 -6.49 -4.52 14.83
N GLY A 323 -7.39 -3.56 14.74
CA GLY A 323 -7.07 -2.13 14.73
C GLY A 323 -6.45 -1.63 16.04
N ARG A 324 -6.25 -0.31 16.15
CA ARG A 324 -5.64 0.32 17.34
C ARG A 324 -6.55 0.22 18.56
N HIS A 325 -5.93 0.10 19.73
CA HIS A 325 -6.62 0.14 21.03
C HIS A 325 -7.71 -0.95 21.19
N CYS A 326 -7.59 -2.06 20.49
CA CYS A 326 -8.49 -3.19 20.70
C CYS A 326 -8.20 -3.85 22.04
N HIS A 327 -9.27 -4.41 22.64
CA HIS A 327 -9.17 -5.21 23.85
C HIS A 327 -9.78 -6.59 23.61
N VAL A 328 -8.99 -7.63 23.80
CA VAL A 328 -9.43 -9.03 23.71
C VAL A 328 -9.44 -9.61 25.12
N GLY A 329 -10.60 -10.08 25.56
CA GLY A 329 -10.79 -10.69 26.86
C GLY A 329 -10.06 -12.02 27.00
N ARG A 330 -9.91 -12.48 28.26
CA ARG A 330 -9.24 -13.74 28.59
C ARG A 330 -9.98 -14.95 27.99
N ASN A 331 -9.23 -16.01 27.67
CA ASN A 331 -9.76 -17.26 27.12
C ASN A 331 -10.62 -17.09 25.86
N SER A 332 -10.49 -15.96 25.15
CA SER A 332 -11.17 -15.72 23.88
C SER A 332 -10.42 -16.38 22.74
N VAL A 333 -11.15 -16.80 21.70
CA VAL A 333 -10.58 -17.36 20.48
C VAL A 333 -11.03 -16.53 19.28
N ILE A 334 -10.08 -15.96 18.53
CA ILE A 334 -10.34 -15.18 17.32
C ILE A 334 -9.68 -15.91 16.15
N GLY A 335 -10.51 -16.32 15.19
CA GLY A 335 -10.08 -17.13 14.04
C GLY A 335 -9.63 -16.30 12.82
N PRO A 336 -9.19 -17.01 11.75
CA PRO A 336 -8.77 -16.40 10.51
C PRO A 336 -9.89 -15.61 9.82
N GLY A 337 -9.50 -14.49 9.17
CA GLY A 337 -10.44 -13.65 8.43
C GLY A 337 -11.23 -12.66 9.29
N VAL A 338 -11.13 -12.75 10.61
CA VAL A 338 -11.75 -11.76 11.50
C VAL A 338 -10.99 -10.43 11.44
N VAL A 339 -11.69 -9.35 11.14
CA VAL A 339 -11.14 -7.99 11.09
C VAL A 339 -11.88 -7.10 12.07
N LEU A 340 -11.18 -6.60 13.08
CA LEU A 340 -11.73 -5.71 14.10
C LEU A 340 -11.20 -4.28 13.89
N GLY A 341 -12.11 -3.30 13.89
CA GLY A 341 -11.75 -1.88 13.79
C GLY A 341 -11.13 -1.34 15.08
N ASP A 342 -10.68 -0.09 15.04
CA ASP A 342 -10.09 0.59 16.19
C ASP A 342 -11.06 0.57 17.39
N LYS A 343 -10.51 0.36 18.60
CA LYS A 343 -11.23 0.36 19.89
C LYS A 343 -12.29 -0.75 20.04
N SER A 344 -12.23 -1.80 19.23
CA SER A 344 -13.09 -2.97 19.40
C SER A 344 -12.80 -3.69 20.72
N VAL A 345 -13.86 -4.17 21.37
CA VAL A 345 -13.78 -4.95 22.61
C VAL A 345 -14.40 -6.32 22.39
N VAL A 346 -13.60 -7.34 22.63
CA VAL A 346 -14.04 -8.75 22.68
C VAL A 346 -14.08 -9.16 24.14
N THR A 347 -15.24 -9.61 24.63
CA THR A 347 -15.40 -10.01 26.04
C THR A 347 -14.73 -11.34 26.32
N ASP A 348 -14.52 -11.65 27.62
CA ASP A 348 -13.94 -12.92 28.05
C ASP A 348 -14.70 -14.13 27.45
N TYR A 349 -13.98 -15.20 27.13
CA TYR A 349 -14.53 -16.47 26.63
C TYR A 349 -15.27 -16.39 25.28
N SER A 350 -15.14 -15.27 24.53
CA SER A 350 -15.76 -15.13 23.22
C SER A 350 -15.08 -16.02 22.17
N ARG A 351 -15.83 -16.39 21.13
CA ARG A 351 -15.31 -17.09 19.94
C ARG A 351 -15.81 -16.38 18.70
N LEU A 352 -14.88 -15.92 17.85
CA LEU A 352 -15.11 -15.21 16.60
C LEU A 352 -14.42 -15.92 15.45
#